data_70ea68e241bd6cb95646f82eceba61a7
#
_entry.id   70ea68e241bd6cb95646f82eceba61a7
#
_cell.length_a   1.000
_cell.length_b   1.000
_cell.length_c   1.000
_cell.angle_alpha   90.00
_cell.angle_beta   90.00
_cell.angle_gamma   90.00
#
_symmetry.space_group_name_H-M   'P 1'
#
loop_
_entity.id
_entity.type
_entity.pdbx_description
1 polymer ?
#
loop_
_entity_poly.entity_id
_entity_poly.type
_entity_poly.pdbx_seq_one_letter_code
_entity_poly.pdbx_strand_id
1 'polypeptide(L)'
;TSYNPVDTITWALILGLAVLGLIRLLGRAGIAADGRLVAYTLPYILAGSSLRVIEDADMVAAPWRYLLITPLIFFLVFLVTAASLFITSRIWKDGFYSRYAAMGFIWTALNLALLSTRGWQNFWVIPAVFLMGSGLAGGIILLGQHVSWLGFLKDKFTRMILYAHMLDASSTYLGVDWFFYHEKHVLPTYLIDLAGTAAV
;
A
#
# COMPACT_ATOMS: atom_id res chain seq x y z
N THR A 1 -15.44 -11.05 -8.29
CA THR A 1 -15.07 -10.92 -9.72
C THR A 1 -13.57 -10.74 -9.80
N SER A 2 -12.86 -11.69 -10.44
CA SER A 2 -11.43 -11.58 -10.73
C SER A 2 -11.19 -10.55 -11.82
N TYR A 3 -10.04 -9.87 -11.77
CA TYR A 3 -9.60 -8.99 -12.84
C TYR A 3 -9.27 -9.81 -14.09
N ASN A 4 -9.50 -9.21 -15.27
CA ASN A 4 -9.08 -9.79 -16.54
C ASN A 4 -7.83 -9.06 -17.08
N PRO A 5 -7.08 -9.63 -18.05
CA PRO A 5 -5.88 -8.99 -18.60
C PRO A 5 -6.12 -7.60 -19.20
N VAL A 6 -7.27 -7.36 -19.80
CA VAL A 6 -7.61 -6.07 -20.40
C VAL A 6 -7.78 -5.01 -19.32
N ASP A 7 -8.50 -5.33 -18.22
CA ASP A 7 -8.64 -4.45 -17.09
C ASP A 7 -7.27 -4.14 -16.47
N THR A 8 -6.44 -5.15 -16.28
CA THR A 8 -5.09 -5.00 -15.70
C THR A 8 -4.23 -4.04 -16.51
N ILE A 9 -4.17 -4.20 -17.85
CA ILE A 9 -3.39 -3.34 -18.74
C ILE A 9 -3.96 -1.92 -18.73
N THR A 10 -5.28 -1.79 -18.82
CA THR A 10 -5.94 -0.47 -18.85
C THR A 10 -5.64 0.31 -17.57
N TRP A 11 -5.78 -0.32 -16.41
CA TRP A 11 -5.49 0.34 -15.14
C TRP A 11 -4.01 0.63 -14.94
N ALA A 12 -3.11 -0.23 -15.44
CA ALA A 12 -1.67 0.04 -15.41
C ALA A 12 -1.30 1.28 -16.24
N LEU A 13 -1.90 1.45 -17.43
CA LEU A 13 -1.70 2.65 -18.25
C LEU A 13 -2.25 3.92 -17.59
N ILE A 14 -3.46 3.86 -17.03
CA ILE A 14 -4.07 4.98 -16.29
C ILE A 14 -3.18 5.36 -15.10
N LEU A 15 -2.70 4.39 -14.34
CA LEU A 15 -1.79 4.62 -13.21
C LEU A 15 -0.48 5.27 -13.67
N GLY A 16 0.12 4.78 -14.75
CA GLY A 16 1.34 5.35 -15.31
C GLY A 16 1.17 6.83 -15.69
N LEU A 17 0.07 7.17 -16.37
CA LEU A 17 -0.27 8.55 -16.72
C LEU A 17 -0.53 9.41 -15.47
N ALA A 18 -1.23 8.87 -14.47
CA ALA A 18 -1.50 9.56 -13.21
C ALA A 18 -0.20 9.87 -12.45
N VAL A 19 0.75 8.93 -12.39
CA VAL A 19 2.07 9.13 -11.77
C VAL A 19 2.86 10.23 -12.50
N LEU A 20 2.90 10.21 -13.83
CA LEU A 20 3.55 11.26 -14.62
C LEU A 20 2.90 12.63 -14.40
N GLY A 21 1.58 12.68 -14.31
CA GLY A 21 0.81 13.88 -13.97
C GLY A 21 1.15 14.40 -12.58
N LEU A 22 1.21 13.50 -11.60
CA LEU A 22 1.58 13.84 -10.23
C LEU A 22 3.00 14.39 -10.12
N ILE A 23 3.99 13.76 -10.77
CA ILE A 23 5.38 14.26 -10.77
C ILE A 23 5.44 15.68 -11.34
N ARG A 24 4.73 15.95 -12.44
CA ARG A 24 4.67 17.32 -13.01
C ARG A 24 3.99 18.31 -12.06
N LEU A 25 2.94 17.89 -11.38
CA LEU A 25 2.22 18.73 -10.43
C LEU A 25 3.07 19.06 -9.21
N LEU A 26 3.79 18.07 -8.66
CA LEU A 26 4.75 18.27 -7.57
C LEU A 26 5.86 19.24 -7.98
N GLY A 27 6.42 19.07 -9.18
CA GLY A 27 7.44 19.98 -9.71
C GLY A 27 6.95 21.43 -9.82
N ARG A 28 5.70 21.64 -10.28
CA ARG A 28 5.09 22.97 -10.33
C ARG A 28 4.83 23.56 -8.93
N ALA A 29 4.57 22.71 -7.95
CA ALA A 29 4.40 23.12 -6.56
C ALA A 29 5.71 23.32 -5.79
N GLY A 30 6.87 23.03 -6.41
CA GLY A 30 8.18 23.08 -5.76
C GLY A 30 8.39 21.99 -4.71
N ILE A 31 7.64 20.88 -4.80
CA ILE A 31 7.75 19.76 -3.88
C ILE A 31 8.62 18.68 -4.53
N ALA A 32 9.72 18.32 -3.90
CA ALA A 32 10.60 17.26 -4.39
C ALA A 32 9.93 15.88 -4.26
N ALA A 33 9.92 15.12 -5.37
CA ALA A 33 9.48 13.73 -5.37
C ALA A 33 10.65 12.83 -4.91
N ASP A 34 10.94 12.82 -3.63
CA ASP A 34 12.06 12.12 -3.01
C ASP A 34 11.61 11.13 -1.93
N GLY A 35 12.57 10.43 -1.32
CA GLY A 35 12.31 9.48 -0.24
C GLY A 35 11.68 10.11 0.99
N ARG A 36 11.85 11.42 1.19
CA ARG A 36 11.22 12.15 2.28
C ARG A 36 9.70 12.24 2.04
N LEU A 37 9.29 12.64 0.83
CA LEU A 37 7.87 12.66 0.47
C LEU A 37 7.24 11.27 0.63
N VAL A 38 7.92 10.21 0.15
CA VAL A 38 7.44 8.83 0.30
C VAL A 38 7.24 8.47 1.77
N ALA A 39 8.24 8.73 2.63
CA ALA A 39 8.15 8.43 4.06
C ALA A 39 6.98 9.14 4.75
N TYR A 40 6.76 10.41 4.45
CA TYR A 40 5.65 11.18 5.02
C TYR A 40 4.28 10.87 4.39
N THR A 41 4.25 10.11 3.28
CA THR A 41 3.01 9.59 2.67
C THR A 41 2.59 8.23 3.24
N LEU A 42 3.47 7.50 3.93
CA LEU A 42 3.14 6.19 4.53
C LEU A 42 1.85 6.19 5.36
N PRO A 43 1.53 7.21 6.19
CA PRO A 43 0.28 7.23 6.94
C PRO A 43 -0.97 7.21 6.05
N TYR A 44 -0.91 7.78 4.85
CA TYR A 44 -2.03 7.74 3.89
C TYR A 44 -2.18 6.37 3.22
N ILE A 45 -1.08 5.63 3.04
CA ILE A 45 -1.13 4.25 2.58
C ILE A 45 -1.85 3.40 3.63
N LEU A 46 -1.51 3.57 4.91
CA LEU A 46 -2.20 2.91 6.03
C LEU A 46 -3.68 3.32 6.10
N ALA A 47 -3.99 4.60 5.90
CA ALA A 47 -5.37 5.09 5.86
C ALA A 47 -6.17 4.45 4.71
N GLY A 48 -5.59 4.37 3.51
CA GLY A 48 -6.22 3.74 2.36
C GLY A 48 -6.45 2.24 2.56
N SER A 49 -5.45 1.53 3.10
CA SER A 49 -5.56 0.11 3.42
C SER A 49 -6.63 -0.16 4.48
N SER A 50 -6.65 0.62 5.57
CA SER A 50 -7.67 0.47 6.62
C SER A 50 -9.07 0.85 6.13
N LEU A 51 -9.18 1.84 5.22
CA LEU A 51 -10.45 2.20 4.58
C LEU A 51 -10.97 1.06 3.70
N ARG A 52 -10.07 0.33 3.02
CA ARG A 52 -10.44 -0.86 2.26
C ARG A 52 -11.01 -1.96 3.16
N VAL A 53 -10.40 -2.17 4.33
CA VAL A 53 -10.92 -3.14 5.32
C VAL A 53 -12.31 -2.72 5.83
N ILE A 54 -12.57 -1.42 6.01
CA ILE A 54 -13.89 -0.90 6.38
C ILE A 54 -14.94 -1.24 5.32
N GLU A 55 -14.58 -1.15 4.03
CA GLU A 55 -15.47 -1.55 2.93
C GLU A 55 -15.72 -3.05 2.91
N ASP A 56 -14.66 -3.85 3.01
CA ASP A 56 -14.77 -5.31 3.03
C ASP A 56 -15.58 -5.82 4.25
N ALA A 57 -15.60 -5.08 5.36
CA ALA A 57 -16.38 -5.36 6.57
C ALA A 57 -17.83 -4.86 6.51
N ASP A 58 -18.30 -4.33 5.37
CA ASP A 58 -19.65 -3.77 5.19
C ASP A 58 -20.04 -2.75 6.27
N MET A 59 -19.09 -1.88 6.67
CA MET A 59 -19.33 -0.91 7.76
C MET A 59 -19.95 0.40 7.27
N VAL A 60 -20.04 0.61 5.97
CA VAL A 60 -20.56 1.84 5.36
C VAL A 60 -21.78 1.54 4.52
N ALA A 61 -22.91 2.21 4.85
CA ALA A 61 -24.16 2.04 4.12
C ALA A 61 -24.15 2.77 2.76
N ALA A 62 -25.00 2.32 1.83
CA ALA A 62 -25.28 3.05 0.60
C ALA A 62 -25.88 4.45 0.92
N PRO A 63 -25.59 5.50 0.15
CA PRO A 63 -24.81 5.47 -1.10
C PRO A 63 -23.28 5.59 -0.91
N TRP A 64 -22.79 5.91 0.30
CA TRP A 64 -21.37 6.19 0.57
C TRP A 64 -20.46 4.98 0.33
N ARG A 65 -20.97 3.78 0.53
CA ARG A 65 -20.30 2.53 0.22
C ARG A 65 -19.72 2.50 -1.21
N TYR A 66 -20.46 3.04 -2.19
CA TYR A 66 -20.03 3.01 -3.58
C TYR A 66 -18.72 3.77 -3.85
N LEU A 67 -18.39 4.77 -3.02
CA LEU A 67 -17.11 5.48 -3.10
C LEU A 67 -15.92 4.63 -2.65
N LEU A 68 -16.18 3.58 -1.87
CA LEU A 68 -15.14 2.70 -1.32
C LEU A 68 -14.90 1.46 -2.18
N ILE A 69 -15.71 1.25 -3.24
CA ILE A 69 -15.52 0.14 -4.19
C ILE A 69 -14.40 0.49 -5.17
N THR A 70 -13.58 -0.51 -5.51
CA THR A 70 -12.56 -0.38 -6.57
C THR A 70 -13.23 -0.13 -7.94
N PRO A 71 -12.82 0.88 -8.75
CA PRO A 71 -11.59 1.69 -8.56
C PRO A 71 -11.78 3.01 -7.80
N LEU A 72 -13.00 3.40 -7.39
CA LEU A 72 -13.30 4.71 -6.82
C LEU A 72 -12.53 4.99 -5.54
N ILE A 73 -12.28 3.98 -4.71
CA ILE A 73 -11.51 4.12 -3.48
C ILE A 73 -10.09 4.67 -3.74
N PHE A 74 -9.45 4.27 -4.85
CA PHE A 74 -8.12 4.77 -5.19
C PHE A 74 -8.14 6.26 -5.54
N PHE A 75 -9.17 6.71 -6.26
CA PHE A 75 -9.35 8.14 -6.54
C PHE A 75 -9.63 8.92 -5.27
N LEU A 76 -10.46 8.40 -4.37
CA LEU A 76 -10.75 9.04 -3.10
C LEU A 76 -9.48 9.21 -2.25
N VAL A 77 -8.72 8.12 -2.05
CA VAL A 77 -7.48 8.15 -1.29
C VAL A 77 -6.46 9.09 -1.94
N PHE A 78 -6.31 9.03 -3.26
CA PHE A 78 -5.42 9.92 -4.00
C PHE A 78 -5.81 11.39 -3.82
N LEU A 79 -7.09 11.74 -3.99
CA LEU A 79 -7.57 13.12 -3.85
C LEU A 79 -7.36 13.67 -2.45
N VAL A 80 -7.68 12.88 -1.40
CA VAL A 80 -7.45 13.30 -0.02
C VAL A 80 -5.97 13.49 0.26
N THR A 81 -5.13 12.55 -0.19
CA THR A 81 -3.67 12.61 -0.04
C THR A 81 -3.09 13.86 -0.73
N ALA A 82 -3.45 14.07 -2.00
CA ALA A 82 -3.00 15.21 -2.78
C ALA A 82 -3.50 16.54 -2.18
N ALA A 83 -4.78 16.63 -1.83
CA ALA A 83 -5.34 17.82 -1.20
C ALA A 83 -4.61 18.14 0.12
N SER A 84 -4.42 17.14 0.99
CA SER A 84 -3.67 17.31 2.24
C SER A 84 -2.25 17.82 2.01
N LEU A 85 -1.55 17.27 1.03
CA LEU A 85 -0.19 17.68 0.67
C LEU A 85 -0.16 19.15 0.19
N PHE A 86 -1.03 19.50 -0.75
CA PHE A 86 -1.06 20.86 -1.31
C PHE A 86 -1.57 21.89 -0.30
N ILE A 87 -2.56 21.56 0.51
CA ILE A 87 -3.06 22.46 1.56
C ILE A 87 -1.95 22.72 2.60
N THR A 88 -1.33 21.65 3.11
CA THR A 88 -0.27 21.81 4.12
C THR A 88 0.94 22.56 3.58
N SER A 89 1.36 22.30 2.34
CA SER A 89 2.48 22.99 1.71
C SER A 89 2.22 24.48 1.44
N ARG A 90 0.93 24.86 1.24
CA ARG A 90 0.54 26.27 1.04
C ARG A 90 0.38 27.05 2.33
N ILE A 91 -0.16 26.41 3.38
CA ILE A 91 -0.40 27.06 4.67
C ILE A 91 0.91 27.16 5.48
N TRP A 92 1.72 26.10 5.46
CA TRP A 92 2.94 26.04 6.27
C TRP A 92 4.16 25.87 5.36
N LYS A 93 4.91 26.93 5.16
CA LYS A 93 6.15 26.88 4.37
C LYS A 93 7.19 25.97 5.01
N ASP A 94 7.34 26.08 6.35
CA ASP A 94 8.27 25.27 7.11
C ASP A 94 7.55 24.13 7.85
N GLY A 95 8.14 22.92 7.81
CA GLY A 95 7.63 21.76 8.51
C GLY A 95 6.29 21.21 8.01
N PHE A 96 5.88 21.53 6.78
CA PHE A 96 4.61 21.03 6.21
C PHE A 96 4.56 19.51 6.12
N TYR A 97 5.67 18.83 5.90
CA TYR A 97 5.73 17.36 5.85
C TYR A 97 5.21 16.70 7.14
N SER A 98 5.62 17.23 8.31
CA SER A 98 5.14 16.67 9.60
C SER A 98 3.64 16.86 9.77
N ARG A 99 3.11 18.00 9.38
CA ARG A 99 1.66 18.27 9.43
C ARG A 99 0.88 17.45 8.41
N TYR A 100 1.43 17.29 7.21
CA TYR A 100 0.91 16.38 6.20
C TYR A 100 0.82 14.95 6.74
N ALA A 101 1.90 14.39 7.28
CA ALA A 101 1.87 13.06 7.87
C ALA A 101 0.91 12.96 9.07
N ALA A 102 0.83 13.99 9.92
CA ALA A 102 -0.09 14.02 11.05
C ALA A 102 -1.55 13.88 10.60
N MET A 103 -1.96 14.54 9.51
CA MET A 103 -3.31 14.38 8.94
C MET A 103 -3.56 12.93 8.48
N GLY A 104 -2.57 12.30 7.84
CA GLY A 104 -2.65 10.89 7.46
C GLY A 104 -2.75 9.95 8.67
N PHE A 105 -1.98 10.21 9.73
CA PHE A 105 -2.09 9.46 10.99
C PHE A 105 -3.44 9.63 11.67
N ILE A 106 -3.99 10.84 11.69
CA ILE A 106 -5.33 11.09 12.23
C ILE A 106 -6.36 10.28 11.45
N TRP A 107 -6.30 10.30 10.11
CA TRP A 107 -7.21 9.52 9.28
C TRP A 107 -7.07 8.02 9.54
N THR A 108 -5.83 7.49 9.58
CA THR A 108 -5.57 6.09 9.94
C THR A 108 -6.15 5.74 11.31
N ALA A 109 -5.92 6.59 12.31
CA ALA A 109 -6.42 6.37 13.67
C ALA A 109 -7.95 6.33 13.73
N LEU A 110 -8.63 7.21 12.99
CA LEU A 110 -10.10 7.20 12.90
C LEU A 110 -10.61 5.91 12.25
N ASN A 111 -9.97 5.45 11.17
CA ASN A 111 -10.33 4.19 10.52
C ASN A 111 -10.12 3.00 11.46
N LEU A 112 -8.99 2.93 12.17
CA LEU A 112 -8.69 1.86 13.13
C LEU A 112 -9.64 1.90 14.33
N ALA A 113 -10.00 3.09 14.81
CA ALA A 113 -11.01 3.24 15.87
C ALA A 113 -12.38 2.71 15.43
N LEU A 114 -12.79 3.00 14.18
CA LEU A 114 -14.00 2.45 13.61
C LEU A 114 -13.93 0.93 13.47
N LEU A 115 -12.85 0.38 12.92
CA LEU A 115 -12.65 -1.07 12.79
C LEU A 115 -12.66 -1.79 14.13
N SER A 116 -12.12 -1.17 15.19
CA SER A 116 -12.09 -1.76 16.53
C SER A 116 -13.47 -2.00 17.12
N THR A 117 -14.51 -1.31 16.64
CA THR A 117 -15.91 -1.55 17.08
C THR A 117 -16.45 -2.91 16.67
N ARG A 118 -15.85 -3.56 15.66
CA ARG A 118 -16.21 -4.92 15.22
C ARG A 118 -15.45 -6.02 15.97
N GLY A 119 -14.51 -5.66 16.82
CA GLY A 119 -13.61 -6.57 17.49
C GLY A 119 -12.45 -7.01 16.58
N TRP A 120 -11.33 -7.34 17.21
CA TRP A 120 -10.13 -7.80 16.51
C TRP A 120 -10.11 -9.33 16.51
N GLN A 121 -10.24 -9.92 15.33
CA GLN A 121 -10.05 -11.36 15.13
C GLN A 121 -8.66 -11.60 14.51
N ASN A 122 -8.03 -12.71 14.91
CA ASN A 122 -6.75 -13.14 14.32
C ASN A 122 -5.65 -12.06 14.31
N PHE A 123 -5.62 -11.16 15.28
CA PHE A 123 -4.65 -10.06 15.27
C PHE A 123 -3.19 -10.54 15.37
N TRP A 124 -2.94 -11.82 15.73
CA TRP A 124 -1.64 -12.47 15.65
C TRP A 124 -1.05 -12.50 14.23
N VAL A 125 -1.90 -12.37 13.20
CA VAL A 125 -1.48 -12.30 11.79
C VAL A 125 -0.57 -11.11 11.56
N ILE A 126 -0.83 -9.98 12.21
CA ILE A 126 -0.02 -8.76 12.07
C ILE A 126 1.45 -9.04 12.43
N PRO A 127 1.78 -9.48 13.66
CA PRO A 127 3.18 -9.81 13.98
C PRO A 127 3.73 -10.97 13.15
N ALA A 128 2.91 -11.95 12.74
CA ALA A 128 3.36 -13.04 11.88
C ALA A 128 3.82 -12.52 10.51
N VAL A 129 3.03 -11.65 9.85
CA VAL A 129 3.42 -11.01 8.57
C VAL A 129 4.72 -10.22 8.72
N PHE A 130 4.85 -9.43 9.81
CA PHE A 130 6.07 -8.66 10.04
C PHE A 130 7.30 -9.54 10.28
N LEU A 131 7.16 -10.63 11.05
CA LEU A 131 8.26 -11.56 11.29
C LEU A 131 8.68 -12.30 10.02
N MET A 132 7.71 -12.80 9.26
CA MET A 132 7.99 -13.50 7.99
C MET A 132 8.61 -12.55 6.97
N GLY A 133 7.99 -11.39 6.72
CA GLY A 133 8.49 -10.42 5.76
C GLY A 133 9.87 -9.88 6.13
N SER A 134 10.11 -9.62 7.43
CA SER A 134 11.44 -9.19 7.92
C SER A 134 12.47 -10.30 7.80
N GLY A 135 12.11 -11.55 8.08
CA GLY A 135 12.99 -12.72 7.95
C GLY A 135 13.40 -12.93 6.50
N LEU A 136 12.44 -12.92 5.57
CA LEU A 136 12.70 -13.07 4.14
C LEU A 136 13.54 -11.90 3.58
N ALA A 137 13.15 -10.65 3.86
CA ALA A 137 13.91 -9.49 3.41
C ALA A 137 15.32 -9.48 3.99
N GLY A 138 15.47 -9.77 5.29
CA GLY A 138 16.76 -9.87 5.97
C GLY A 138 17.62 -10.96 5.38
N GLY A 139 17.06 -12.14 5.13
CA GLY A 139 17.77 -13.26 4.48
C GLY A 139 18.28 -12.88 3.09
N ILE A 140 17.45 -12.28 2.24
CA ILE A 140 17.83 -11.83 0.90
C ILE A 140 18.91 -10.74 0.97
N ILE A 141 18.81 -9.78 1.88
CA ILE A 141 19.80 -8.71 2.05
C ILE A 141 21.14 -9.30 2.52
N LEU A 142 21.13 -10.25 3.44
CA LEU A 142 22.35 -10.93 3.93
C LEU A 142 23.02 -11.76 2.82
N LEU A 143 22.24 -12.53 2.07
CA LEU A 143 22.75 -13.27 0.90
C LEU A 143 23.31 -12.33 -0.16
N GLY A 144 22.64 -11.18 -0.39
CA GLY A 144 23.08 -10.17 -1.34
C GLY A 144 24.42 -9.51 -1.02
N GLN A 145 24.92 -9.63 0.22
CA GLN A 145 26.26 -9.17 0.58
C GLN A 145 27.36 -10.06 -0.02
N HIS A 146 27.05 -11.33 -0.28
CA HIS A 146 27.99 -12.32 -0.81
C HIS A 146 27.86 -12.52 -2.32
N VAL A 147 26.87 -11.90 -2.95
CA VAL A 147 26.55 -12.10 -4.37
C VAL A 147 26.68 -10.79 -5.12
N SER A 148 27.66 -10.69 -6.01
CA SER A 148 28.03 -9.43 -6.68
C SER A 148 26.91 -8.80 -7.52
N TRP A 149 26.07 -9.59 -8.19
CA TRP A 149 24.96 -9.08 -9.00
C TRP A 149 23.79 -8.51 -8.16
N LEU A 150 23.74 -8.83 -6.86
CA LEU A 150 22.79 -8.24 -5.92
C LEU A 150 23.29 -6.93 -5.29
N GLY A 151 24.36 -6.34 -5.84
CA GLY A 151 24.94 -5.09 -5.35
C GLY A 151 23.96 -3.91 -5.25
N PHE A 152 22.87 -3.92 -6.03
CA PHE A 152 21.80 -2.94 -5.96
C PHE A 152 21.05 -2.95 -4.61
N LEU A 153 21.10 -4.06 -3.85
CA LEU A 153 20.54 -4.13 -2.50
C LEU A 153 21.33 -3.32 -1.45
N LYS A 154 22.46 -2.70 -1.82
CA LYS A 154 23.17 -1.74 -0.94
C LYS A 154 22.42 -0.43 -0.79
N ASP A 155 21.60 -0.07 -1.78
CA ASP A 155 20.78 1.13 -1.74
C ASP A 155 19.62 0.98 -0.74
N LYS A 156 19.41 2.02 0.08
CA LYS A 156 18.36 2.03 1.11
C LYS A 156 16.95 1.98 0.52
N PHE A 157 16.75 2.65 -0.61
CA PHE A 157 15.46 2.69 -1.30
C PHE A 157 15.09 1.31 -1.83
N THR A 158 16.04 0.62 -2.45
CA THR A 158 15.87 -0.75 -2.94
C THR A 158 15.55 -1.72 -1.81
N ARG A 159 16.21 -1.58 -0.65
CA ARG A 159 15.87 -2.40 0.53
C ARG A 159 14.46 -2.14 1.04
N MET A 160 14.00 -0.88 1.03
CA MET A 160 12.65 -0.53 1.44
C MET A 160 11.60 -1.12 0.50
N ILE A 161 11.85 -1.10 -0.81
CA ILE A 161 10.99 -1.73 -1.82
C ILE A 161 10.96 -3.24 -1.61
N LEU A 162 12.12 -3.89 -1.46
CA LEU A 162 12.19 -5.31 -1.17
C LEU A 162 11.40 -5.68 0.09
N TYR A 163 11.59 -4.90 1.16
CA TYR A 163 10.87 -5.13 2.42
C TYR A 163 9.35 -5.02 2.25
N ALA A 164 8.88 -4.01 1.52
CA ALA A 164 7.46 -3.86 1.23
C ALA A 164 6.90 -5.06 0.45
N HIS A 165 7.63 -5.56 -0.56
CA HIS A 165 7.23 -6.75 -1.32
C HIS A 165 7.23 -8.01 -0.46
N MET A 166 8.20 -8.17 0.46
CA MET A 166 8.24 -9.33 1.35
C MET A 166 7.10 -9.30 2.38
N LEU A 167 6.69 -8.12 2.84
CA LEU A 167 5.49 -7.99 3.68
C LEU A 167 4.22 -8.36 2.91
N ASP A 168 4.10 -7.87 1.66
CA ASP A 168 2.96 -8.18 0.79
C ASP A 168 2.88 -9.68 0.49
N ALA A 169 3.99 -10.29 0.06
CA ALA A 169 4.07 -11.73 -0.17
C ALA A 169 3.72 -12.55 1.09
N SER A 170 4.22 -12.14 2.27
CA SER A 170 3.91 -12.81 3.54
C SER A 170 2.43 -12.69 3.91
N SER A 171 1.81 -11.55 3.67
CA SER A 171 0.38 -11.35 3.93
C SER A 171 -0.49 -12.16 2.96
N THR A 172 -0.10 -12.22 1.68
CA THR A 172 -0.78 -13.03 0.65
C THR A 172 -0.70 -14.51 0.99
N TYR A 173 0.50 -15.00 1.35
CA TYR A 173 0.69 -16.40 1.76
C TYR A 173 -0.21 -16.78 2.94
N LEU A 174 -0.21 -15.99 4.02
CA LEU A 174 -1.09 -16.25 5.16
C LEU A 174 -2.57 -16.15 4.77
N GLY A 175 -2.94 -15.16 3.97
CA GLY A 175 -4.32 -14.98 3.52
C GLY A 175 -4.83 -16.12 2.67
N VAL A 176 -4.05 -16.58 1.70
CA VAL A 176 -4.48 -17.63 0.75
C VAL A 176 -4.32 -19.02 1.35
N ASP A 177 -3.14 -19.36 1.87
CA ASP A 177 -2.85 -20.74 2.27
C ASP A 177 -3.41 -21.10 3.67
N TRP A 178 -3.55 -20.10 4.57
CA TRP A 178 -4.01 -20.34 5.95
C TRP A 178 -5.45 -19.91 6.22
N PHE A 179 -5.89 -18.83 5.54
CA PHE A 179 -7.26 -18.30 5.71
C PHE A 179 -8.17 -18.57 4.51
N PHE A 180 -7.66 -19.24 3.46
CA PHE A 180 -8.41 -19.63 2.26
C PHE A 180 -9.04 -18.44 1.52
N TYR A 181 -8.36 -17.28 1.53
CA TYR A 181 -8.77 -16.14 0.73
C TYR A 181 -8.42 -16.37 -0.74
N HIS A 182 -9.21 -15.80 -1.62
CA HIS A 182 -8.96 -15.90 -3.05
C HIS A 182 -8.16 -14.70 -3.53
N GLU A 183 -7.05 -14.96 -4.23
CA GLU A 183 -6.31 -13.94 -4.95
C GLU A 183 -7.16 -13.40 -6.11
N LYS A 184 -7.14 -12.07 -6.33
CA LYS A 184 -7.95 -11.41 -7.36
C LYS A 184 -7.14 -11.00 -8.60
N HIS A 185 -5.82 -10.94 -8.48
CA HIS A 185 -4.94 -10.49 -9.56
C HIS A 185 -4.57 -11.65 -10.49
N VAL A 186 -4.58 -11.38 -11.81
CA VAL A 186 -4.41 -12.41 -12.85
C VAL A 186 -3.10 -13.18 -12.73
N LEU A 187 -1.97 -12.47 -12.62
CA LEU A 187 -0.66 -13.10 -12.59
C LEU A 187 -0.40 -13.88 -11.29
N PRO A 188 -0.63 -13.32 -10.09
CA PRO A 188 -0.51 -14.10 -8.86
C PRO A 188 -1.43 -15.32 -8.83
N THR A 189 -2.70 -15.19 -9.24
CA THR A 189 -3.62 -16.33 -9.32
C THR A 189 -3.04 -17.45 -10.20
N TYR A 190 -2.55 -17.10 -11.39
CA TYR A 190 -1.95 -18.09 -12.30
C TYR A 190 -0.74 -18.82 -11.67
N LEU A 191 0.13 -18.07 -10.97
CA LEU A 191 1.30 -18.65 -10.31
C LEU A 191 0.89 -19.54 -9.12
N ILE A 192 -0.09 -19.12 -8.33
CA ILE A 192 -0.63 -19.91 -7.21
C ILE A 192 -1.27 -21.20 -7.72
N ASP A 193 -2.09 -21.12 -8.77
CA ASP A 193 -2.73 -22.29 -9.38
C ASP A 193 -1.70 -23.29 -9.93
N LEU A 194 -0.60 -22.78 -10.49
CA LEU A 194 0.50 -23.63 -11.00
C LEU A 194 1.30 -24.29 -9.89
N ALA A 195 1.58 -23.58 -8.80
CA ALA A 195 2.41 -24.04 -7.70
C ALA A 195 1.62 -24.79 -6.61
N GLY A 196 0.30 -24.58 -6.53
CA GLY A 196 -0.55 -25.10 -5.46
C GLY A 196 -0.40 -24.41 -4.11
N THR A 197 0.30 -23.26 -4.07
CA THR A 197 0.55 -22.46 -2.87
C THR A 197 0.85 -21.02 -3.23
N ALA A 198 0.55 -20.09 -2.34
CA ALA A 198 0.92 -18.69 -2.47
C ALA A 198 2.36 -18.37 -2.00
N ALA A 199 3.16 -19.39 -1.69
CA ALA A 199 4.59 -19.25 -1.35
C ALA A 199 5.51 -19.11 -2.58
N VAL A 200 4.99 -18.67 -3.73
CA VAL A 200 5.70 -18.52 -5.02
C VAL A 200 6.12 -17.08 -5.29
#